data_de5b61eeef79402e9f30e868812d1164
#
_entry.id   de5b61eeef79402e9f30e868812d1164
#
_cell.length_a   1.000
_cell.length_b   1.000
_cell.length_c   1.000
_cell.angle_alpha   90.00
_cell.angle_beta   90.00
_cell.angle_gamma   90.00
#
_symmetry.space_group_name_H-M   'P 1'
#
loop_
_entity.id
_entity.type
_entity.pdbx_description
1 polymer ?
#
loop_
_entity_poly.entity_id
_entity_poly.type
_entity_poly.pdbx_seq_one_letter_code
_entity_poly.pdbx_strand_id
1 'polypeptide(L)'
;MRRYVLLTKRSVEITLRKSECNMDKITKSLLETFAIQNDLQTIEESMQFEHFSNYCITSKINRSSFELDDIHAGSSGDCAIDGIFLNINGKIVTDRDELNELVEAAGHLDAEIVFIQSKTTSSFNGSEIGAFIHGVKDFLSDIPKLVQNEKIKLVKTLWDEVISLSSHMINRRPHCKLFYVCTGKWVEDQNLKAVILSGEEELEAFGIFDELKITPYGANEIQKLYHETKNKLSTTINFHNRITLPDIRGVKEAYLGLLPFPEFIKLIQDENQTIHNIFDDNVRDFQGENAVNKKIKETLSKSDFDLFCVLNNGVTIVATSITPAGNRFTLRDYQVVNGCQTSNVLHDCRHIQGIEGTNIPIKIIVTDDDEIKTEITLATNSQTEVKTEQLEALSSFQKKLELYFNAEKAEPRLYYERRSQQYNSLPGIKRNQIISIPIQIKAFASMFLQSPHLVSGYYGTIVNRFKGKIFASEHKYSPYYVSSLCYYKMEQMFRSGELPGEYKKARFQLVLISRIIGMGVSLEQLGSNKLDKACEIFKQTLLDDKKANKLFSKAIDIFKISGVDQSKSRYKSETETEMLIKAAIEFASNNPKFL
;
A
#
# COMPACT_ATOMS: atom_id res chain seq x y z
N MET A 1 33.41 -18.04 60.49
CA MET A 1 32.33 -17.18 59.93
C MET A 1 32.80 -16.32 58.74
N ARG A 2 33.65 -16.80 57.82
CA ARG A 2 34.14 -16.05 56.64
C ARG A 2 34.12 -16.82 55.32
N ARG A 3 33.38 -17.97 55.27
CA ARG A 3 33.28 -18.82 54.06
C ARG A 3 31.86 -18.91 53.44
N TYR A 4 30.86 -18.25 54.05
CA TYR A 4 29.45 -18.33 53.58
C TYR A 4 28.99 -17.09 52.81
N VAL A 5 29.81 -16.04 52.65
CA VAL A 5 29.40 -14.77 51.98
C VAL A 5 29.87 -14.71 50.50
N LEU A 6 30.71 -15.65 50.05
CA LEU A 6 31.25 -15.64 48.67
C LEU A 6 30.49 -16.52 47.69
N LEU A 7 29.52 -17.34 48.15
CA LEU A 7 28.70 -18.18 47.27
C LEU A 7 27.35 -17.55 46.87
N THR A 8 26.90 -16.52 47.58
CA THR A 8 25.65 -15.82 47.26
C THR A 8 25.81 -14.68 46.25
N LYS A 9 27.02 -14.19 46.00
CA LYS A 9 27.24 -13.18 44.95
C LYS A 9 27.46 -13.74 43.53
N ARG A 10 27.88 -15.03 43.44
CA ARG A 10 28.04 -15.67 42.11
C ARG A 10 26.76 -16.28 41.56
N SER A 11 25.77 -16.54 42.37
CA SER A 11 24.47 -17.07 41.95
C SER A 11 23.47 -15.97 41.53
N VAL A 12 23.72 -14.72 41.89
CA VAL A 12 22.88 -13.58 41.48
C VAL A 12 23.36 -12.93 40.16
N GLU A 13 24.65 -13.10 39.81
CA GLU A 13 25.17 -12.63 38.50
C GLU A 13 24.87 -13.57 37.32
N ILE A 14 24.40 -14.80 37.58
CA ILE A 14 24.07 -15.80 36.53
C ILE A 14 22.61 -15.69 36.10
N THR A 15 21.74 -14.98 36.85
CA THR A 15 20.29 -14.90 36.55
C THR A 15 19.88 -13.61 35.86
N LEU A 16 20.82 -12.76 35.44
CA LEU A 16 20.57 -11.52 34.68
C LEU A 16 21.34 -11.48 33.35
N ARG A 17 21.65 -12.61 32.76
CA ARG A 17 21.80 -12.65 31.32
C ARG A 17 20.40 -12.74 30.74
N LYS A 18 19.72 -11.56 30.58
CA LYS A 18 18.72 -11.37 29.54
C LYS A 18 19.31 -12.00 28.29
N SER A 19 18.57 -12.87 27.63
CA SER A 19 18.89 -13.35 26.30
C SER A 19 19.20 -12.11 25.45
N GLU A 20 20.49 -11.82 25.24
CA GLU A 20 20.88 -10.82 24.25
C GLU A 20 20.27 -11.32 22.94
N CYS A 21 19.33 -10.54 22.43
CA CYS A 21 18.71 -10.74 21.14
C CYS A 21 19.86 -10.72 20.12
N ASN A 22 20.25 -11.88 19.61
CA ASN A 22 21.43 -12.05 18.76
C ASN A 22 21.07 -11.77 17.29
N MET A 23 20.35 -10.65 17.04
CA MET A 23 20.12 -10.16 15.70
C MET A 23 21.46 -9.85 15.03
N ASP A 24 21.68 -10.31 13.79
CA ASP A 24 22.89 -10.01 13.06
C ASP A 24 23.03 -8.50 12.79
N LYS A 25 24.28 -8.05 12.65
CA LYS A 25 24.58 -6.61 12.53
C LYS A 25 23.95 -5.94 11.31
N ILE A 26 23.75 -6.68 10.22
CA ILE A 26 23.18 -6.15 8.98
C ILE A 26 21.69 -5.92 9.20
N THR A 27 20.95 -6.93 9.66
CA THR A 27 19.52 -6.80 9.98
C THR A 27 19.28 -5.69 10.98
N LYS A 28 20.13 -5.58 12.02
CA LYS A 28 20.03 -4.51 13.02
C LYS A 28 20.20 -3.12 12.42
N SER A 29 21.20 -2.93 11.57
CA SER A 29 21.43 -1.64 10.89
C SER A 29 20.28 -1.26 9.95
N LEU A 30 19.71 -2.25 9.24
CA LEU A 30 18.54 -2.01 8.38
C LEU A 30 17.30 -1.66 9.20
N LEU A 31 17.10 -2.35 10.33
CA LEU A 31 16.00 -2.07 11.27
C LEU A 31 16.12 -0.66 11.86
N GLU A 32 17.31 -0.24 12.30
CA GLU A 32 17.56 1.11 12.80
C GLU A 32 17.26 2.17 11.74
N THR A 33 17.70 1.93 10.50
CA THR A 33 17.41 2.81 9.36
C THR A 33 15.90 2.90 9.09
N PHE A 34 15.21 1.78 9.10
CA PHE A 34 13.76 1.70 8.91
C PHE A 34 13.02 2.43 10.04
N ALA A 35 13.43 2.21 11.30
CA ALA A 35 12.83 2.86 12.47
C ALA A 35 12.95 4.40 12.39
N ILE A 36 14.10 4.91 11.94
CA ILE A 36 14.31 6.36 11.73
C ILE A 36 13.37 6.90 10.64
N GLN A 37 13.25 6.17 9.51
CA GLN A 37 12.41 6.60 8.38
C GLN A 37 10.91 6.58 8.69
N ASN A 38 10.49 5.81 9.69
CA ASN A 38 9.08 5.63 10.06
C ASN A 38 8.72 6.21 11.45
N ASP A 39 9.64 6.95 12.09
CA ASP A 39 9.47 7.55 13.44
C ASP A 39 9.16 6.49 14.54
N LEU A 40 9.78 5.32 14.44
CA LEU A 40 9.58 4.19 15.37
C LEU A 40 10.69 4.05 16.42
N GLN A 41 11.61 5.02 16.55
CA GLN A 41 12.79 4.91 17.44
C GLN A 41 12.41 4.83 18.93
N THR A 42 11.20 5.26 19.28
CA THR A 42 10.73 5.32 20.68
C THR A 42 10.04 4.05 21.16
N ILE A 43 9.71 3.13 20.25
CA ILE A 43 9.09 1.85 20.60
C ILE A 43 10.16 0.76 20.75
N GLU A 44 9.81 -0.36 21.42
CA GLU A 44 10.72 -1.48 21.65
C GLU A 44 11.23 -2.13 20.36
N GLU A 45 12.46 -2.66 20.38
CA GLU A 45 13.12 -3.28 19.22
C GLU A 45 12.29 -4.43 18.64
N SER A 46 11.58 -5.19 19.47
CA SER A 46 10.67 -6.25 19.02
C SER A 46 9.53 -5.69 18.17
N MET A 47 8.87 -4.63 18.61
CA MET A 47 7.82 -3.96 17.86
C MET A 47 8.35 -3.28 16.59
N GLN A 48 9.55 -2.69 16.64
CA GLN A 48 10.20 -2.17 15.44
C GLN A 48 10.40 -3.28 14.40
N PHE A 49 10.81 -4.49 14.85
CA PHE A 49 11.02 -5.64 13.97
C PHE A 49 9.69 -6.21 13.41
N GLU A 50 8.61 -6.18 14.18
CA GLU A 50 7.26 -6.50 13.68
C GLU A 50 6.85 -5.56 12.53
N HIS A 51 6.95 -4.24 12.73
CA HIS A 51 6.67 -3.26 11.68
C HIS A 51 7.60 -3.42 10.47
N PHE A 52 8.88 -3.71 10.68
CA PHE A 52 9.86 -3.93 9.62
C PHE A 52 9.52 -5.16 8.78
N SER A 53 9.21 -6.27 9.43
CA SER A 53 8.82 -7.53 8.76
C SER A 53 7.51 -7.37 8.00
N ASN A 54 6.51 -6.75 8.63
CA ASN A 54 5.23 -6.41 8.00
C ASN A 54 5.43 -5.55 6.76
N TYR A 55 6.25 -4.51 6.85
CA TYR A 55 6.57 -3.64 5.72
C TYR A 55 7.22 -4.39 4.55
N CYS A 56 8.25 -5.19 4.83
CA CYS A 56 8.98 -5.92 3.80
C CYS A 56 8.09 -6.91 3.05
N ILE A 57 7.29 -7.69 3.79
CA ILE A 57 6.39 -8.70 3.20
C ILE A 57 5.26 -8.03 2.44
N THR A 58 4.62 -7.02 3.03
CA THR A 58 3.52 -6.32 2.38
C THR A 58 3.95 -5.61 1.12
N SER A 59 5.12 -4.93 1.13
CA SER A 59 5.66 -4.26 -0.06
C SER A 59 5.93 -5.20 -1.23
N LYS A 60 6.17 -6.50 -0.95
CA LYS A 60 6.30 -7.53 -1.98
C LYS A 60 4.96 -7.96 -2.57
N ILE A 61 3.92 -8.07 -1.73
CA ILE A 61 2.62 -8.63 -2.10
C ILE A 61 1.70 -7.55 -2.67
N ASN A 62 1.66 -6.38 -2.02
CA ASN A 62 0.74 -5.31 -2.35
C ASN A 62 1.35 -4.33 -3.35
N ARG A 63 0.55 -3.96 -4.33
CA ARG A 63 0.92 -3.05 -5.44
C ARG A 63 0.62 -1.58 -5.16
N SER A 64 -0.19 -1.29 -4.15
CA SER A 64 -0.57 0.08 -3.78
C SER A 64 0.18 0.56 -2.53
N SER A 65 0.17 1.86 -2.29
CA SER A 65 0.66 2.44 -1.04
C SER A 65 -0.21 2.01 0.13
N PHE A 66 0.39 1.77 1.29
CA PHE A 66 -0.28 1.35 2.52
C PHE A 66 0.37 2.02 3.74
N GLU A 67 -0.38 2.17 4.81
CA GLU A 67 0.12 2.61 6.11
C GLU A 67 0.54 1.40 6.96
N LEU A 68 1.59 1.56 7.78
CA LEU A 68 2.05 0.46 8.66
C LEU A 68 0.96 0.00 9.62
N ASP A 69 0.14 0.92 10.12
CA ASP A 69 -0.95 0.65 11.04
C ASP A 69 -2.11 -0.13 10.39
N ASP A 70 -2.22 -0.10 9.05
CA ASP A 70 -3.22 -0.87 8.33
C ASP A 70 -2.94 -2.39 8.35
N ILE A 71 -1.72 -2.77 8.72
CA ILE A 71 -1.25 -4.16 8.70
C ILE A 71 -0.94 -4.67 10.09
N HIS A 72 -0.33 -3.82 10.93
CA HIS A 72 0.15 -4.22 12.25
C HIS A 72 -0.99 -4.65 13.17
N ALA A 73 -0.84 -5.82 13.78
CA ALA A 73 -1.78 -6.42 14.71
C ALA A 73 -1.14 -6.75 16.07
N GLY A 74 0.20 -6.70 16.15
CA GLY A 74 0.96 -7.05 17.35
C GLY A 74 0.57 -6.19 18.56
N SER A 75 -0.01 -6.83 19.57
CA SER A 75 -0.36 -6.26 20.87
C SER A 75 -1.00 -7.35 21.71
N SER A 76 -1.44 -7.05 22.93
CA SER A 76 -2.22 -8.01 23.71
C SER A 76 -3.47 -8.47 22.93
N GLY A 77 -3.67 -9.78 22.82
CA GLY A 77 -4.78 -10.37 22.08
C GLY A 77 -4.57 -10.47 20.56
N ASP A 78 -3.33 -10.49 20.11
CA ASP A 78 -2.94 -10.65 18.70
C ASP A 78 -3.04 -12.11 18.18
N CYS A 79 -3.31 -13.08 19.06
CA CYS A 79 -3.40 -14.50 18.71
C CYS A 79 -2.12 -15.06 18.06
N ALA A 80 -0.94 -14.55 18.43
CA ALA A 80 0.34 -14.81 17.78
C ALA A 80 0.38 -14.38 16.29
N ILE A 81 -0.27 -13.27 15.95
CA ILE A 81 -0.30 -12.68 14.62
C ILE A 81 0.14 -11.22 14.75
N ASP A 82 1.38 -10.89 14.33
CA ASP A 82 1.93 -9.53 14.42
C ASP A 82 1.50 -8.65 13.25
N GLY A 83 1.12 -9.26 12.13
CA GLY A 83 0.59 -8.57 10.95
C GLY A 83 -0.51 -9.37 10.27
N ILE A 84 -1.56 -8.66 9.84
CA ILE A 84 -2.68 -9.25 9.11
C ILE A 84 -3.27 -8.23 8.14
N PHE A 85 -3.56 -8.67 6.91
CA PHE A 85 -4.29 -7.85 5.95
C PHE A 85 -5.01 -8.69 4.89
N LEU A 86 -6.02 -8.07 4.28
CA LEU A 86 -6.74 -8.57 3.11
C LEU A 86 -6.28 -7.80 1.88
N ASN A 87 -5.80 -8.52 0.88
CA ASN A 87 -5.47 -7.98 -0.43
C ASN A 87 -6.58 -8.39 -1.41
N ILE A 88 -7.38 -7.41 -1.83
CA ILE A 88 -8.54 -7.60 -2.71
C ILE A 88 -8.26 -6.93 -4.04
N ASN A 89 -8.26 -7.70 -5.11
CA ASN A 89 -7.99 -7.20 -6.48
C ASN A 89 -6.68 -6.38 -6.54
N GLY A 90 -5.65 -6.79 -5.75
CA GLY A 90 -4.34 -6.13 -5.68
C GLY A 90 -4.27 -4.91 -4.76
N LYS A 91 -5.27 -4.66 -3.92
CA LYS A 91 -5.32 -3.55 -2.94
C LYS A 91 -5.57 -4.04 -1.52
N ILE A 92 -4.91 -3.42 -0.55
CA ILE A 92 -5.19 -3.68 0.86
C ILE A 92 -6.49 -2.99 1.24
N VAL A 93 -7.43 -3.77 1.75
CA VAL A 93 -8.74 -3.29 2.20
C VAL A 93 -8.76 -3.20 3.72
N THR A 94 -9.18 -2.04 4.22
CA THR A 94 -9.26 -1.75 5.65
C THR A 94 -10.69 -1.48 6.13
N ASP A 95 -11.65 -1.46 5.20
CA ASP A 95 -13.01 -1.02 5.44
C ASP A 95 -14.00 -1.80 4.57
N ARG A 96 -15.21 -2.04 5.09
CA ARG A 96 -16.28 -2.77 4.39
C ARG A 96 -16.79 -2.04 3.15
N ASP A 97 -16.90 -0.72 3.22
CA ASP A 97 -17.39 0.07 2.09
C ASP A 97 -16.37 0.03 0.94
N GLU A 98 -15.07 0.10 1.27
CA GLU A 98 -13.99 -0.05 0.30
C GLU A 98 -14.01 -1.44 -0.37
N LEU A 99 -14.25 -2.52 0.41
CA LEU A 99 -14.40 -3.87 -0.13
C LEU A 99 -15.53 -3.95 -1.16
N ASN A 100 -16.72 -3.49 -0.79
CA ASN A 100 -17.89 -3.56 -1.65
C ASN A 100 -17.71 -2.74 -2.93
N GLU A 101 -17.21 -1.51 -2.82
CA GLU A 101 -16.94 -0.64 -3.96
C GLU A 101 -15.89 -1.24 -4.91
N LEU A 102 -14.84 -1.88 -4.39
CA LEU A 102 -13.83 -2.56 -5.22
C LEU A 102 -14.41 -3.75 -5.98
N VAL A 103 -15.27 -4.55 -5.33
CA VAL A 103 -15.92 -5.70 -5.96
C VAL A 103 -16.92 -5.24 -7.01
N GLU A 104 -17.75 -4.23 -6.71
CA GLU A 104 -18.71 -3.67 -7.67
C GLU A 104 -18.02 -3.06 -8.88
N ALA A 105 -16.95 -2.28 -8.66
CA ALA A 105 -16.21 -1.64 -9.75
C ALA A 105 -15.49 -2.66 -10.66
N ALA A 106 -14.95 -3.74 -10.08
CA ALA A 106 -14.23 -4.77 -10.83
C ALA A 106 -15.16 -5.82 -11.44
N GLY A 107 -16.35 -6.05 -10.86
CA GLY A 107 -17.28 -7.12 -11.23
C GLY A 107 -16.79 -8.53 -10.86
N HIS A 108 -15.68 -8.63 -10.12
CA HIS A 108 -15.11 -9.89 -9.63
C HIS A 108 -14.39 -9.66 -8.30
N LEU A 109 -14.17 -10.78 -7.59
CA LEU A 109 -13.45 -10.79 -6.30
C LEU A 109 -12.26 -11.74 -6.40
N ASP A 110 -11.06 -11.18 -6.36
CA ASP A 110 -9.80 -11.90 -6.23
C ASP A 110 -9.23 -11.58 -4.85
N ALA A 111 -9.31 -12.53 -3.92
CA ALA A 111 -8.99 -12.33 -2.53
C ALA A 111 -7.73 -13.10 -2.10
N GLU A 112 -6.90 -12.43 -1.31
CA GLU A 112 -5.75 -13.03 -0.64
C GLU A 112 -5.74 -12.54 0.81
N ILE A 113 -5.63 -13.48 1.76
CA ILE A 113 -5.42 -13.14 3.18
C ILE A 113 -3.99 -13.46 3.57
N VAL A 114 -3.34 -12.54 4.25
CA VAL A 114 -1.94 -12.65 4.65
C VAL A 114 -1.82 -12.52 6.15
N PHE A 115 -1.09 -13.46 6.76
CA PHE A 115 -0.75 -13.49 8.18
C PHE A 115 0.76 -13.44 8.34
N ILE A 116 1.24 -12.66 9.30
CA ILE A 116 2.68 -12.48 9.57
C ILE A 116 2.91 -12.63 11.07
N GLN A 117 3.88 -13.46 11.45
CA GLN A 117 4.42 -13.55 12.80
C GLN A 117 5.91 -13.28 12.72
N SER A 118 6.46 -12.46 13.60
CA SER A 118 7.88 -12.11 13.61
C SER A 118 8.49 -12.26 15.00
N LYS A 119 9.74 -12.72 15.06
CA LYS A 119 10.51 -12.90 16.29
C LYS A 119 11.93 -12.38 16.11
N THR A 120 12.41 -11.63 17.08
CA THR A 120 13.79 -11.13 17.10
C THR A 120 14.81 -12.22 17.50
N THR A 121 14.37 -13.47 17.70
CA THR A 121 15.24 -14.60 18.00
C THR A 121 16.07 -15.02 16.78
N SER A 122 17.28 -15.54 17.04
CA SER A 122 18.20 -16.00 16.00
C SER A 122 17.97 -17.45 15.55
N SER A 123 16.87 -18.08 15.96
CA SER A 123 16.53 -19.46 15.62
C SER A 123 15.04 -19.64 15.43
N PHE A 124 14.67 -20.49 14.48
CA PHE A 124 13.29 -20.91 14.29
C PHE A 124 12.87 -21.86 15.41
N ASN A 125 11.66 -21.65 15.94
CA ASN A 125 11.11 -22.44 17.04
C ASN A 125 9.79 -23.09 16.62
N GLY A 126 9.75 -24.44 16.59
CA GLY A 126 8.57 -25.19 16.16
C GLY A 126 7.34 -24.95 17.05
N SER A 127 7.50 -24.69 18.35
CA SER A 127 6.39 -24.37 19.25
C SER A 127 5.77 -22.99 18.94
N GLU A 128 6.61 -22.01 18.59
CA GLU A 128 6.12 -20.66 18.21
C GLU A 128 5.44 -20.69 16.84
N ILE A 129 5.99 -21.44 15.87
CA ILE A 129 5.34 -21.70 14.57
C ILE A 129 3.98 -22.38 14.79
N GLY A 130 3.92 -23.40 15.68
CA GLY A 130 2.67 -24.07 16.02
C GLY A 130 1.65 -23.14 16.68
N ALA A 131 2.09 -22.23 17.57
CA ALA A 131 1.21 -21.23 18.18
C ALA A 131 0.64 -20.25 17.14
N PHE A 132 1.46 -19.82 16.19
CA PHE A 132 1.03 -18.98 15.05
C PHE A 132 -0.02 -19.69 14.18
N ILE A 133 0.25 -20.95 13.79
CA ILE A 133 -0.69 -21.77 13.02
C ILE A 133 -2.01 -21.96 13.79
N HIS A 134 -1.95 -22.19 15.11
CA HIS A 134 -3.13 -22.30 15.94
C HIS A 134 -3.94 -20.99 15.98
N GLY A 135 -3.28 -19.82 16.09
CA GLY A 135 -3.93 -18.52 16.04
C GLY A 135 -4.65 -18.27 14.72
N VAL A 136 -3.99 -18.61 13.60
CA VAL A 136 -4.61 -18.51 12.26
C VAL A 136 -5.78 -19.47 12.12
N LYS A 137 -5.66 -20.70 12.62
CA LYS A 137 -6.75 -21.69 12.61
C LYS A 137 -7.96 -21.22 13.41
N ASP A 138 -7.74 -20.61 14.59
CA ASP A 138 -8.80 -20.03 15.40
C ASP A 138 -9.47 -18.84 14.67
N PHE A 139 -8.67 -17.96 14.06
CA PHE A 139 -9.19 -16.85 13.24
C PHE A 139 -10.09 -17.31 12.09
N LEU A 140 -9.71 -18.38 11.39
CA LEU A 140 -10.47 -18.92 10.25
C LEU A 140 -11.72 -19.70 10.67
N SER A 141 -11.84 -20.07 11.95
CA SER A 141 -13.02 -20.78 12.46
C SER A 141 -14.27 -19.90 12.46
N ASP A 142 -15.46 -20.52 12.35
CA ASP A 142 -16.75 -19.83 12.40
C ASP A 142 -16.94 -19.10 13.74
N ILE A 143 -16.43 -19.69 14.83
CA ILE A 143 -16.52 -19.13 16.19
C ILE A 143 -15.12 -19.13 16.80
N PRO A 144 -14.36 -18.03 16.65
CA PRO A 144 -13.05 -17.88 17.29
C PRO A 144 -13.17 -17.97 18.83
N LYS A 145 -12.20 -18.68 19.45
CA LYS A 145 -12.17 -18.91 20.89
C LYS A 145 -11.12 -18.08 21.61
N LEU A 146 -10.09 -17.66 20.90
CA LEU A 146 -9.03 -16.84 21.46
C LEU A 146 -9.51 -15.41 21.67
N VAL A 147 -8.95 -14.73 22.66
CA VAL A 147 -9.22 -13.29 22.87
C VAL A 147 -8.53 -12.52 21.76
N GLN A 148 -9.33 -11.85 20.94
CA GLN A 148 -8.86 -11.07 19.79
C GLN A 148 -8.85 -9.58 20.11
N ASN A 149 -7.79 -8.87 19.69
CA ASN A 149 -7.74 -7.42 19.73
C ASN A 149 -8.61 -6.80 18.61
N GLU A 150 -8.75 -5.48 18.64
CA GLU A 150 -9.62 -4.74 17.70
C GLU A 150 -9.18 -4.88 16.24
N LYS A 151 -7.88 -5.02 15.98
CA LYS A 151 -7.37 -5.21 14.61
C LYS A 151 -7.75 -6.57 14.06
N ILE A 152 -7.53 -7.63 14.83
CA ILE A 152 -7.90 -9.00 14.44
C ILE A 152 -9.42 -9.11 14.21
N LYS A 153 -10.25 -8.54 15.12
CA LYS A 153 -11.71 -8.53 14.95
C LYS A 153 -12.17 -7.80 13.70
N LEU A 154 -11.54 -6.65 13.40
CA LEU A 154 -11.85 -5.89 12.20
C LEU A 154 -11.58 -6.71 10.94
N VAL A 155 -10.38 -7.31 10.85
CA VAL A 155 -10.03 -8.12 9.67
C VAL A 155 -10.89 -9.38 9.59
N LYS A 156 -11.27 -10.00 10.75
CA LYS A 156 -12.22 -11.12 10.77
C LYS A 156 -13.58 -10.72 10.19
N THR A 157 -14.10 -9.57 10.56
CA THR A 157 -15.37 -9.07 10.02
C THR A 157 -15.29 -8.85 8.51
N LEU A 158 -14.17 -8.29 8.02
CA LEU A 158 -13.94 -8.11 6.58
C LEU A 158 -13.77 -9.45 5.86
N TRP A 159 -13.09 -10.41 6.49
CA TRP A 159 -12.95 -11.78 5.95
C TRP A 159 -14.30 -12.47 5.80
N ASP A 160 -15.17 -12.38 6.80
CA ASP A 160 -16.51 -12.97 6.74
C ASP A 160 -17.36 -12.33 5.63
N GLU A 161 -17.18 -11.02 5.39
CA GLU A 161 -17.80 -10.34 4.24
C GLU A 161 -17.23 -10.84 2.91
N VAL A 162 -15.90 -11.01 2.78
CA VAL A 162 -15.25 -11.60 1.60
C VAL A 162 -15.85 -12.98 1.28
N ILE A 163 -16.04 -13.83 2.30
CA ILE A 163 -16.66 -15.15 2.11
C ILE A 163 -18.13 -15.03 1.68
N SER A 164 -18.88 -14.06 2.23
CA SER A 164 -20.26 -13.81 1.81
C SER A 164 -20.40 -13.38 0.36
N LEU A 165 -19.37 -12.73 -0.18
CA LEU A 165 -19.27 -12.28 -1.58
C LEU A 165 -18.71 -13.37 -2.53
N SER A 166 -18.67 -14.63 -2.13
CA SER A 166 -18.09 -15.74 -2.90
C SER A 166 -18.67 -15.92 -4.30
N SER A 167 -19.90 -15.47 -4.57
CA SER A 167 -20.48 -15.43 -5.91
C SER A 167 -19.69 -14.58 -6.91
N HIS A 168 -18.88 -13.64 -6.45
CA HIS A 168 -18.00 -12.81 -7.27
C HIS A 168 -16.60 -13.42 -7.46
N MET A 169 -16.30 -14.55 -6.81
CA MET A 169 -15.04 -15.29 -6.97
C MET A 169 -15.03 -16.13 -8.25
N ILE A 170 -15.09 -15.47 -9.40
CA ILE A 170 -15.29 -16.09 -10.70
C ILE A 170 -14.06 -16.86 -11.16
N ASN A 171 -12.88 -16.35 -10.81
CA ASN A 171 -11.59 -16.84 -11.31
C ASN A 171 -11.02 -17.95 -10.44
N ARG A 172 -11.05 -17.77 -9.13
CA ARG A 172 -10.44 -18.67 -8.14
C ARG A 172 -11.01 -18.43 -6.74
N ARG A 173 -10.86 -19.41 -5.86
CA ARG A 173 -11.07 -19.24 -4.43
C ARG A 173 -9.93 -18.39 -3.81
N PRO A 174 -10.10 -17.88 -2.59
CA PRO A 174 -9.07 -17.09 -1.95
C PRO A 174 -7.73 -17.82 -1.81
N HIS A 175 -6.64 -17.05 -1.78
CA HIS A 175 -5.32 -17.53 -1.38
C HIS A 175 -5.04 -17.16 0.09
N CYS A 176 -4.29 -18.02 0.78
CA CYS A 176 -3.86 -17.79 2.16
C CYS A 176 -2.34 -17.89 2.26
N LYS A 177 -1.69 -16.83 2.71
CA LYS A 177 -0.24 -16.81 2.89
C LYS A 177 0.12 -16.52 4.34
N LEU A 178 0.92 -17.40 4.91
CA LEU A 178 1.45 -17.26 6.26
C LEU A 178 2.96 -17.06 6.18
N PHE A 179 3.47 -16.03 6.87
CA PHE A 179 4.90 -15.76 6.94
C PHE A 179 5.35 -15.81 8.40
N TYR A 180 6.29 -16.71 8.71
CA TYR A 180 6.96 -16.72 9.99
C TYR A 180 8.38 -16.18 9.82
N VAL A 181 8.68 -15.06 10.46
CA VAL A 181 9.92 -14.31 10.28
C VAL A 181 10.76 -14.39 11.55
N CYS A 182 12.06 -14.70 11.43
CA CYS A 182 13.01 -14.54 12.54
C CYS A 182 14.36 -13.99 12.04
N THR A 183 15.21 -13.56 12.97
CA THR A 183 16.53 -13.01 12.63
C THR A 183 17.61 -14.07 12.41
N GLY A 184 17.24 -15.35 12.47
CA GLY A 184 18.10 -16.48 12.18
C GLY A 184 18.16 -16.85 10.70
N LYS A 185 18.91 -17.89 10.41
CA LYS A 185 18.93 -18.50 9.07
C LYS A 185 17.96 -19.67 9.04
N TRP A 186 17.09 -19.72 8.03
CA TRP A 186 16.30 -20.93 7.79
C TRP A 186 17.21 -22.07 7.39
N VAL A 187 17.16 -23.14 8.19
CA VAL A 187 17.79 -24.41 7.89
C VAL A 187 16.65 -25.40 7.72
N GLU A 188 16.68 -26.19 6.68
CA GLU A 188 15.63 -27.18 6.38
C GLU A 188 15.64 -28.34 7.38
N ASP A 189 15.40 -28.02 8.67
CA ASP A 189 15.24 -29.01 9.73
C ASP A 189 13.97 -29.84 9.50
N GLN A 190 14.10 -31.17 9.64
CA GLN A 190 12.99 -32.10 9.37
C GLN A 190 11.79 -31.88 10.31
N ASN A 191 12.02 -31.54 11.60
CA ASN A 191 10.95 -31.31 12.54
C ASN A 191 10.22 -29.99 12.25
N LEU A 192 10.96 -28.92 11.90
CA LEU A 192 10.37 -27.64 11.50
C LEU A 192 9.54 -27.78 10.21
N LYS A 193 10.06 -28.54 9.22
CA LYS A 193 9.29 -28.88 8.01
C LYS A 193 8.02 -29.67 8.34
N ALA A 194 8.09 -30.65 9.24
CA ALA A 194 6.93 -31.43 9.64
C ALA A 194 5.86 -30.55 10.31
N VAL A 195 6.25 -29.59 11.15
CA VAL A 195 5.31 -28.63 11.76
C VAL A 195 4.62 -27.78 10.70
N ILE A 196 5.37 -27.29 9.71
CA ILE A 196 4.82 -26.48 8.62
C ILE A 196 3.85 -27.31 7.78
N LEU A 197 4.25 -28.48 7.31
CA LEU A 197 3.41 -29.35 6.49
C LEU A 197 2.13 -29.76 7.22
N SER A 198 2.22 -30.17 8.49
CA SER A 198 1.04 -30.49 9.30
C SER A 198 0.12 -29.27 9.47
N GLY A 199 0.70 -28.06 9.61
CA GLY A 199 -0.07 -26.83 9.70
C GLY A 199 -0.78 -26.48 8.37
N GLU A 200 -0.11 -26.67 7.24
CA GLU A 200 -0.72 -26.49 5.92
C GLU A 200 -1.89 -27.46 5.74
N GLU A 201 -1.72 -28.75 6.01
CA GLU A 201 -2.79 -29.76 5.94
C GLU A 201 -3.99 -29.41 6.84
N GLU A 202 -3.72 -28.94 8.08
CA GLU A 202 -4.78 -28.55 9.01
C GLU A 202 -5.58 -27.33 8.55
N LEU A 203 -4.93 -26.37 7.91
CA LEU A 203 -5.57 -25.16 7.39
C LEU A 203 -6.25 -25.41 6.03
N GLU A 204 -5.68 -26.26 5.18
CA GLU A 204 -6.32 -26.71 3.93
C GLU A 204 -7.62 -27.48 4.17
N ALA A 205 -7.73 -28.17 5.32
CA ALA A 205 -8.94 -28.88 5.70
C ALA A 205 -10.21 -28.02 5.83
N PHE A 206 -10.07 -26.68 5.96
CA PHE A 206 -11.20 -25.75 5.86
C PHE A 206 -11.84 -25.74 4.47
N GLY A 207 -11.14 -26.14 3.42
CA GLY A 207 -11.65 -26.22 2.05
C GLY A 207 -12.00 -24.86 1.42
N ILE A 208 -11.47 -23.76 1.96
CA ILE A 208 -11.80 -22.39 1.55
C ILE A 208 -10.84 -21.88 0.47
N PHE A 209 -9.58 -22.33 0.52
CA PHE A 209 -8.48 -21.79 -0.29
C PHE A 209 -8.20 -22.60 -1.55
N ASP A 210 -7.74 -21.93 -2.62
CA ASP A 210 -7.12 -22.59 -3.78
C ASP A 210 -5.63 -22.82 -3.56
N GLU A 211 -4.95 -21.88 -2.87
CA GLU A 211 -3.56 -21.98 -2.49
C GLU A 211 -3.41 -21.56 -1.03
N LEU A 212 -2.72 -22.39 -0.25
CA LEU A 212 -2.33 -22.06 1.11
C LEU A 212 -0.85 -22.39 1.28
N LYS A 213 -0.09 -21.46 1.85
CA LYS A 213 1.34 -21.66 2.03
C LYS A 213 1.86 -21.02 3.30
N ILE A 214 2.68 -21.77 4.05
CA ILE A 214 3.43 -21.27 5.20
C ILE A 214 4.90 -21.10 4.79
N THR A 215 5.40 -19.89 4.81
CA THR A 215 6.75 -19.55 4.35
C THR A 215 7.61 -19.03 5.51
N PRO A 216 8.66 -19.75 5.90
CA PRO A 216 9.62 -19.24 6.87
C PRO A 216 10.61 -18.29 6.19
N TYR A 217 10.81 -17.09 6.76
CA TYR A 217 11.81 -16.13 6.34
C TYR A 217 12.85 -15.89 7.44
N GLY A 218 14.12 -16.04 7.11
CA GLY A 218 15.22 -15.68 7.98
C GLY A 218 15.80 -14.30 7.66
N ALA A 219 16.93 -13.97 8.28
CA ALA A 219 17.62 -12.70 8.10
C ALA A 219 17.93 -12.39 6.63
N ASN A 220 18.42 -13.38 5.87
CA ASN A 220 18.78 -13.17 4.47
C ASN A 220 17.59 -12.79 3.59
N GLU A 221 16.47 -13.51 3.77
CA GLU A 221 15.25 -13.28 3.02
C GLU A 221 14.67 -11.89 3.33
N ILE A 222 14.59 -11.51 4.61
CA ILE A 222 14.05 -10.20 5.00
C ILE A 222 14.97 -9.04 4.57
N GLN A 223 16.29 -9.22 4.63
CA GLN A 223 17.26 -8.24 4.10
C GLN A 223 17.08 -8.07 2.59
N LYS A 224 16.95 -9.19 1.84
CA LYS A 224 16.71 -9.15 0.40
C LYS A 224 15.42 -8.38 0.09
N LEU A 225 14.32 -8.68 0.77
CA LEU A 225 13.04 -7.97 0.60
C LEU A 225 13.18 -6.47 0.87
N TYR A 226 13.86 -6.09 1.96
CA TYR A 226 14.06 -4.67 2.26
C TYR A 226 14.89 -3.97 1.17
N HIS A 227 15.94 -4.60 0.68
CA HIS A 227 16.72 -4.05 -0.43
C HIS A 227 15.91 -3.91 -1.71
N GLU A 228 15.02 -4.86 -2.01
CA GLU A 228 14.09 -4.78 -3.14
C GLU A 228 13.15 -3.57 -3.03
N THR A 229 12.72 -3.19 -1.83
CA THR A 229 11.91 -1.96 -1.63
C THR A 229 12.68 -0.66 -1.88
N LYS A 230 14.02 -0.70 -1.85
CA LYS A 230 14.89 0.47 -2.04
C LYS A 230 15.53 0.53 -3.43
N ASN A 231 15.65 -0.62 -4.09
CA ASN A 231 16.30 -0.71 -5.38
C ASN A 231 15.28 -0.60 -6.51
N LYS A 232 15.66 0.15 -7.53
CA LYS A 232 14.90 0.18 -8.77
C LYS A 232 15.00 -1.17 -9.46
N LEU A 233 13.87 -1.67 -9.94
CA LEU A 233 13.81 -2.94 -10.65
C LEU A 233 14.78 -2.97 -11.82
N SER A 234 15.54 -4.06 -11.93
CA SER A 234 16.48 -4.28 -13.04
C SER A 234 16.39 -5.71 -13.54
N THR A 235 16.13 -5.88 -14.82
CA THR A 235 15.98 -7.20 -15.45
C THR A 235 16.78 -7.28 -16.74
N THR A 236 17.46 -8.42 -16.95
CA THR A 236 18.22 -8.69 -18.18
C THR A 236 17.47 -9.71 -19.02
N ILE A 237 17.22 -9.36 -20.30
CA ILE A 237 16.56 -10.20 -21.29
C ILE A 237 17.43 -10.40 -22.53
N ASN A 238 17.17 -11.48 -23.28
CA ASN A 238 17.73 -11.69 -24.60
C ASN A 238 16.70 -11.27 -25.66
N PHE A 239 16.97 -10.16 -26.36
CA PHE A 239 16.06 -9.56 -27.33
C PHE A 239 16.64 -9.62 -28.74
N HIS A 240 16.50 -10.77 -29.42
CA HIS A 240 17.06 -11.02 -30.73
C HIS A 240 16.25 -10.39 -31.86
N ASN A 241 14.93 -10.62 -31.85
CA ASN A 241 14.02 -10.22 -32.93
C ASN A 241 13.50 -8.80 -32.70
N ARG A 242 14.33 -7.80 -32.98
CA ARG A 242 14.01 -6.39 -32.75
C ARG A 242 14.49 -5.48 -33.86
N ILE A 243 13.83 -4.34 -33.95
CA ILE A 243 14.29 -3.16 -34.70
C ILE A 243 14.45 -1.98 -33.73
N THR A 244 15.46 -1.17 -33.96
CA THR A 244 15.63 0.11 -33.28
C THR A 244 14.78 1.15 -34.01
N LEU A 245 13.98 1.93 -33.27
CA LEU A 245 13.21 3.02 -33.84
C LEU A 245 14.12 4.23 -34.14
N PRO A 246 13.77 5.10 -35.09
CA PRO A 246 14.49 6.35 -35.35
C PRO A 246 14.54 7.25 -34.11
N ASP A 247 15.39 8.29 -34.16
CA ASP A 247 15.46 9.30 -33.11
C ASP A 247 14.08 9.97 -32.89
N ILE A 248 13.62 9.96 -31.65
CA ILE A 248 12.35 10.50 -31.22
C ILE A 248 12.63 11.55 -30.13
N ARG A 249 12.03 12.72 -30.26
CA ARG A 249 12.21 13.80 -29.29
C ARG A 249 11.82 13.33 -27.88
N GLY A 250 12.70 13.53 -26.90
CA GLY A 250 12.50 13.17 -25.50
C GLY A 250 12.63 11.66 -25.21
N VAL A 251 12.96 10.83 -26.20
CA VAL A 251 13.22 9.39 -26.06
C VAL A 251 14.69 9.13 -26.32
N LYS A 252 15.37 8.47 -25.39
CA LYS A 252 16.79 8.12 -25.53
C LYS A 252 16.99 7.02 -26.54
N GLU A 253 16.20 5.98 -26.43
CA GLU A 253 16.21 4.79 -27.29
C GLU A 253 14.81 4.16 -27.31
N ALA A 254 14.43 3.55 -28.42
CA ALA A 254 13.20 2.79 -28.53
C ALA A 254 13.37 1.57 -29.44
N TYR A 255 12.73 0.47 -29.05
CA TYR A 255 12.81 -0.82 -29.72
C TYR A 255 11.41 -1.40 -29.92
N LEU A 256 11.21 -2.05 -31.07
CA LEU A 256 10.00 -2.82 -31.38
C LEU A 256 10.44 -4.24 -31.81
N GLY A 257 9.76 -5.26 -31.33
CA GLY A 257 10.10 -6.62 -31.73
C GLY A 257 9.24 -7.70 -31.11
N LEU A 258 9.71 -8.93 -31.23
CA LEU A 258 9.08 -10.13 -30.66
C LEU A 258 9.99 -10.69 -29.58
N LEU A 259 9.45 -10.83 -28.36
CA LEU A 259 10.17 -11.40 -27.24
C LEU A 259 9.61 -12.80 -26.94
N PRO A 260 10.45 -13.86 -26.94
CA PRO A 260 10.01 -15.19 -26.55
C PRO A 260 9.45 -15.23 -25.12
N PHE A 261 8.44 -16.04 -24.85
CA PHE A 261 7.81 -16.16 -23.54
C PHE A 261 8.81 -16.36 -22.39
N PRO A 262 9.85 -17.23 -22.49
CA PRO A 262 10.83 -17.37 -21.39
C PRO A 262 11.64 -16.11 -21.07
N GLU A 263 11.78 -15.20 -22.02
CA GLU A 263 12.43 -13.90 -21.79
C GLU A 263 11.43 -12.85 -21.30
N PHE A 264 10.18 -12.91 -21.79
CA PHE A 264 9.11 -12.02 -21.34
C PHE A 264 8.75 -12.24 -19.88
N ILE A 265 8.66 -13.50 -19.45
CA ILE A 265 8.28 -13.82 -18.06
C ILE A 265 9.27 -13.25 -17.04
N LYS A 266 10.57 -13.12 -17.40
CA LYS A 266 11.59 -12.47 -16.54
C LYS A 266 11.30 -11.00 -16.26
N LEU A 267 10.59 -10.33 -17.17
CA LEU A 267 10.23 -8.91 -16.99
C LEU A 267 9.08 -8.73 -16.02
N ILE A 268 8.20 -9.73 -15.91
CA ILE A 268 6.95 -9.57 -15.16
C ILE A 268 6.89 -10.34 -13.84
N GLN A 269 7.83 -11.26 -13.58
CA GLN A 269 7.85 -12.03 -12.32
C GLN A 269 9.24 -12.09 -11.69
N ASP A 270 9.24 -12.30 -10.35
CA ASP A 270 10.45 -12.54 -9.56
C ASP A 270 10.86 -14.03 -9.56
N GLU A 271 11.96 -14.34 -8.85
CA GLU A 271 12.46 -15.71 -8.68
C GLU A 271 11.48 -16.65 -7.96
N ASN A 272 10.52 -16.10 -7.21
CA ASN A 272 9.47 -16.85 -6.52
C ASN A 272 8.17 -16.93 -7.34
N GLN A 273 8.23 -16.59 -8.62
CA GLN A 273 7.09 -16.60 -9.55
C GLN A 273 5.96 -15.61 -9.16
N THR A 274 6.28 -14.59 -8.37
CA THR A 274 5.34 -13.51 -8.03
C THR A 274 5.47 -12.38 -9.06
N ILE A 275 4.34 -11.86 -9.53
CA ILE A 275 4.34 -10.73 -10.48
C ILE A 275 4.96 -9.50 -9.82
N HIS A 276 5.91 -8.86 -10.53
CA HIS A 276 6.49 -7.59 -10.11
C HIS A 276 5.46 -6.45 -10.08
N ASN A 277 5.69 -5.49 -9.20
CA ASN A 277 4.93 -4.24 -9.17
C ASN A 277 5.41 -3.29 -10.29
N ILE A 278 4.99 -3.55 -11.54
CA ILE A 278 5.41 -2.82 -12.75
C ILE A 278 4.24 -2.27 -13.57
N PHE A 279 3.03 -2.28 -13.01
CA PHE A 279 1.81 -1.86 -13.70
C PHE A 279 1.22 -0.56 -13.15
N ASP A 280 1.93 0.14 -12.27
CA ASP A 280 1.43 1.32 -11.54
C ASP A 280 1.01 2.49 -12.45
N ASP A 281 1.70 2.69 -13.57
CA ASP A 281 1.34 3.71 -14.57
C ASP A 281 0.26 3.21 -15.56
N ASN A 282 -0.22 1.97 -15.40
CA ASN A 282 -1.29 1.47 -16.24
C ASN A 282 -2.65 1.98 -15.74
N VAL A 283 -3.34 2.73 -16.57
CA VAL A 283 -4.66 3.33 -16.25
C VAL A 283 -5.74 2.26 -16.04
N ARG A 284 -5.47 1.01 -16.47
CA ARG A 284 -6.36 -0.13 -16.32
C ARG A 284 -5.79 -1.13 -15.34
N ASP A 285 -6.44 -1.26 -14.20
CA ASP A 285 -6.24 -2.41 -13.32
C ASP A 285 -6.62 -3.71 -14.06
N PHE A 286 -6.02 -4.83 -13.65
CA PHE A 286 -6.40 -6.14 -14.18
C PHE A 286 -7.90 -6.40 -13.94
N GLN A 287 -8.66 -6.63 -15.00
CA GLN A 287 -10.12 -6.72 -14.99
C GLN A 287 -10.64 -8.18 -14.89
N GLY A 288 -9.81 -9.12 -14.40
CA GLY A 288 -10.22 -10.52 -14.31
C GLY A 288 -10.65 -11.13 -15.64
N GLU A 289 -11.67 -11.99 -15.63
CA GLU A 289 -12.23 -12.63 -16.85
C GLU A 289 -13.13 -11.67 -17.63
N ASN A 290 -12.56 -10.77 -18.38
CA ASN A 290 -13.28 -10.00 -19.40
C ASN A 290 -13.21 -10.72 -20.78
N ALA A 291 -13.97 -10.21 -21.74
CA ALA A 291 -14.01 -10.79 -23.10
C ALA A 291 -12.63 -10.84 -23.80
N VAL A 292 -11.72 -9.90 -23.46
CA VAL A 292 -10.37 -9.84 -24.01
C VAL A 292 -9.50 -10.93 -23.38
N ASN A 293 -9.50 -11.04 -22.04
CA ASN A 293 -8.73 -12.04 -21.30
C ASN A 293 -9.16 -13.46 -21.68
N LYS A 294 -10.47 -13.68 -21.86
CA LYS A 294 -11.00 -14.95 -22.32
C LYS A 294 -10.47 -15.34 -23.70
N LYS A 295 -10.44 -14.40 -24.65
CA LYS A 295 -9.87 -14.65 -25.99
C LYS A 295 -8.37 -14.95 -25.92
N ILE A 296 -7.60 -14.27 -25.09
CA ILE A 296 -6.17 -14.54 -24.89
C ILE A 296 -5.98 -15.95 -24.31
N LYS A 297 -6.75 -16.31 -23.26
CA LYS A 297 -6.72 -17.66 -22.67
C LYS A 297 -7.12 -18.74 -23.69
N GLU A 298 -8.15 -18.50 -24.50
CA GLU A 298 -8.59 -19.43 -25.55
C GLU A 298 -7.50 -19.70 -26.59
N THR A 299 -6.76 -18.67 -27.03
CA THR A 299 -5.62 -18.82 -27.94
C THR A 299 -4.55 -19.72 -27.36
N LEU A 300 -4.16 -19.47 -26.09
CA LEU A 300 -3.15 -20.27 -25.39
C LEU A 300 -3.64 -21.70 -25.13
N SER A 301 -4.91 -21.90 -24.77
CA SER A 301 -5.49 -23.22 -24.49
C SER A 301 -5.63 -24.11 -25.74
N LYS A 302 -5.77 -23.50 -26.92
CA LYS A 302 -5.79 -24.21 -28.20
C LYS A 302 -4.40 -24.55 -28.71
N SER A 303 -3.34 -24.16 -27.98
CA SER A 303 -1.93 -24.32 -28.40
C SER A 303 -1.57 -23.58 -29.69
N ASP A 304 -2.30 -22.51 -30.03
CA ASP A 304 -2.04 -21.63 -31.17
C ASP A 304 -0.94 -20.61 -30.85
N PHE A 305 0.18 -21.09 -30.30
CA PHE A 305 1.26 -20.24 -29.72
C PHE A 305 1.92 -19.35 -30.76
N ASP A 306 2.05 -19.79 -31.98
CA ASP A 306 2.62 -19.05 -33.12
C ASP A 306 1.69 -17.92 -33.60
N LEU A 307 0.37 -18.08 -33.48
CA LEU A 307 -0.60 -17.05 -33.82
C LEU A 307 -0.72 -15.96 -32.78
N PHE A 308 -0.22 -16.19 -31.56
CA PHE A 308 -0.36 -15.23 -30.47
C PHE A 308 0.15 -13.84 -30.84
N CYS A 309 1.29 -13.75 -31.53
CA CYS A 309 1.92 -12.48 -31.89
C CYS A 309 1.12 -11.65 -32.93
N VAL A 310 0.19 -12.25 -33.67
CA VAL A 310 -0.65 -11.55 -34.64
C VAL A 310 -2.07 -11.30 -34.13
N LEU A 311 -2.50 -12.04 -33.10
CA LEU A 311 -3.83 -11.89 -32.49
C LEU A 311 -3.86 -10.92 -31.31
N ASN A 312 -2.71 -10.51 -30.78
CA ASN A 312 -2.58 -9.66 -29.61
C ASN A 312 -1.81 -8.38 -29.90
N ASN A 313 -2.26 -7.28 -29.29
CA ASN A 313 -1.65 -5.95 -29.48
C ASN A 313 -0.26 -5.79 -28.86
N GLY A 314 0.18 -6.80 -28.06
CA GLY A 314 1.48 -6.78 -27.40
C GLY A 314 1.55 -5.94 -26.13
N VAL A 315 2.78 -5.73 -25.67
CA VAL A 315 3.10 -5.06 -24.40
C VAL A 315 4.00 -3.87 -24.66
N THR A 316 3.70 -2.72 -24.04
CA THR A 316 4.56 -1.54 -24.08
C THR A 316 5.20 -1.33 -22.71
N ILE A 317 6.53 -1.26 -22.70
CA ILE A 317 7.37 -1.01 -21.53
C ILE A 317 8.06 0.33 -21.67
N VAL A 318 8.01 1.13 -20.62
CA VAL A 318 8.82 2.35 -20.49
C VAL A 318 9.87 2.10 -19.42
N ALA A 319 11.15 2.36 -19.75
CA ALA A 319 12.29 2.21 -18.85
C ALA A 319 13.04 3.53 -18.70
N THR A 320 13.65 3.78 -17.55
CA THR A 320 14.49 4.97 -17.32
C THR A 320 15.85 4.82 -17.99
N SER A 321 16.38 3.61 -18.03
CA SER A 321 17.64 3.30 -18.74
C SER A 321 17.68 1.87 -19.24
N ILE A 322 18.45 1.65 -20.30
CA ILE A 322 18.76 0.35 -20.86
C ILE A 322 20.27 0.24 -21.11
N THR A 323 20.82 -0.94 -20.92
CA THR A 323 22.23 -1.22 -21.22
C THR A 323 22.29 -2.41 -22.18
N PRO A 324 22.50 -2.17 -23.48
CA PRO A 324 22.63 -3.22 -24.47
C PRO A 324 24.03 -3.84 -24.45
N ALA A 325 24.13 -5.16 -24.53
CA ALA A 325 25.37 -5.92 -24.74
C ALA A 325 25.09 -7.03 -25.77
N GLY A 326 25.21 -6.70 -27.05
CA GLY A 326 24.76 -7.55 -28.14
C GLY A 326 23.26 -7.73 -28.16
N ASN A 327 22.80 -8.97 -27.95
CA ASN A 327 21.35 -9.27 -27.82
C ASN A 327 20.85 -9.26 -26.37
N ARG A 328 21.73 -9.09 -25.39
CA ARG A 328 21.37 -8.96 -23.99
C ARG A 328 21.06 -7.51 -23.67
N PHE A 329 19.89 -7.26 -23.09
CA PHE A 329 19.38 -5.95 -22.73
C PHE A 329 19.06 -5.94 -21.24
N THR A 330 19.75 -5.09 -20.49
CA THR A 330 19.44 -4.86 -19.08
C THR A 330 18.59 -3.60 -18.95
N LEU A 331 17.30 -3.78 -18.67
CA LEU A 331 16.36 -2.70 -18.38
C LEU A 331 16.47 -2.32 -16.91
N ARG A 332 16.37 -1.03 -16.59
CA ARG A 332 16.35 -0.53 -15.22
C ARG A 332 15.19 0.44 -15.03
N ASP A 333 14.53 0.34 -13.87
CA ASP A 333 13.43 1.22 -13.47
C ASP A 333 12.40 1.30 -14.59
N TYR A 334 11.77 0.16 -14.88
CA TYR A 334 10.84 0.01 -15.98
C TYR A 334 9.42 -0.33 -15.49
N GLN A 335 8.45 0.03 -16.30
CA GLN A 335 7.02 -0.20 -16.05
C GLN A 335 6.33 -0.67 -17.32
N VAL A 336 5.31 -1.50 -17.16
CA VAL A 336 4.40 -1.92 -18.25
C VAL A 336 3.26 -0.91 -18.33
N VAL A 337 3.32 -0.02 -19.28
CA VAL A 337 2.32 1.04 -19.49
C VAL A 337 1.13 0.60 -20.34
N ASN A 338 1.29 -0.48 -21.11
CA ASN A 338 0.19 -1.12 -21.85
C ASN A 338 0.44 -2.62 -21.93
N GLY A 339 -0.64 -3.43 -21.93
CA GLY A 339 -0.57 -4.89 -21.96
C GLY A 339 -0.66 -5.54 -20.57
N CYS A 340 -1.19 -4.86 -19.56
CA CYS A 340 -1.42 -5.40 -18.23
C CYS A 340 -2.27 -6.69 -18.27
N GLN A 341 -3.38 -6.69 -19.02
CA GLN A 341 -4.24 -7.87 -19.21
C GLN A 341 -3.45 -9.03 -19.82
N THR A 342 -2.75 -8.77 -20.91
CA THR A 342 -1.90 -9.75 -21.60
C THR A 342 -0.85 -10.33 -20.68
N SER A 343 -0.18 -9.49 -19.90
CA SER A 343 0.88 -9.89 -18.96
C SER A 343 0.35 -10.80 -17.85
N ASN A 344 -0.78 -10.45 -17.24
CA ASN A 344 -1.40 -11.27 -16.20
C ASN A 344 -1.89 -12.60 -16.75
N VAL A 345 -2.56 -12.62 -17.90
CA VAL A 345 -3.02 -13.88 -18.52
C VAL A 345 -1.86 -14.79 -18.90
N LEU A 346 -0.76 -14.24 -19.44
CA LEU A 346 0.46 -15.01 -19.75
C LEU A 346 1.09 -15.60 -18.48
N HIS A 347 1.09 -14.84 -17.39
CA HIS A 347 1.58 -15.32 -16.10
C HIS A 347 0.71 -16.45 -15.55
N ASP A 348 -0.63 -16.31 -15.57
CA ASP A 348 -1.57 -17.34 -15.12
C ASP A 348 -1.44 -18.63 -15.94
N CYS A 349 -1.24 -18.48 -17.26
CA CYS A 349 -1.09 -19.60 -18.20
C CYS A 349 0.32 -20.20 -18.27
N ARG A 350 1.29 -19.73 -17.45
CA ARG A 350 2.72 -20.14 -17.52
C ARG A 350 2.98 -21.64 -17.40
N HIS A 351 2.01 -22.39 -16.88
CA HIS A 351 2.12 -23.85 -16.70
C HIS A 351 1.60 -24.66 -17.91
N ILE A 352 1.07 -23.98 -18.94
CA ILE A 352 0.59 -24.67 -20.14
C ILE A 352 1.79 -25.23 -20.91
N GLN A 353 1.77 -26.52 -21.19
CA GLN A 353 2.82 -27.18 -21.95
C GLN A 353 2.94 -26.60 -23.36
N GLY A 354 4.14 -26.19 -23.76
CA GLY A 354 4.42 -25.60 -25.08
C GLY A 354 4.34 -24.07 -25.13
N ILE A 355 3.93 -23.40 -24.04
CA ILE A 355 3.78 -21.94 -23.99
C ILE A 355 5.11 -21.20 -24.27
N GLU A 356 6.24 -21.84 -24.02
CA GLU A 356 7.60 -21.33 -24.32
C GLU A 356 7.81 -21.02 -25.81
N GLY A 357 7.00 -21.58 -26.69
CA GLY A 357 6.96 -21.27 -28.12
C GLY A 357 6.28 -19.94 -28.47
N THR A 358 5.58 -19.33 -27.50
CA THR A 358 4.86 -18.07 -27.70
C THR A 358 5.83 -16.90 -27.85
N ASN A 359 5.60 -16.07 -28.88
CA ASN A 359 6.31 -14.81 -29.07
C ASN A 359 5.39 -13.64 -28.75
N ILE A 360 5.82 -12.73 -27.90
CA ILE A 360 5.06 -11.58 -27.44
C ILE A 360 5.53 -10.32 -28.19
N PRO A 361 4.65 -9.63 -28.93
CA PRO A 361 4.98 -8.31 -29.48
C PRO A 361 5.29 -7.35 -28.34
N ILE A 362 6.46 -6.71 -28.40
CA ILE A 362 6.92 -5.82 -27.34
C ILE A 362 7.46 -4.51 -27.91
N LYS A 363 7.11 -3.42 -27.25
CA LYS A 363 7.71 -2.11 -27.47
C LYS A 363 8.42 -1.69 -26.20
N ILE A 364 9.71 -1.38 -26.29
CA ILE A 364 10.51 -0.87 -25.18
C ILE A 364 10.92 0.56 -25.51
N ILE A 365 10.59 1.51 -24.65
CA ILE A 365 10.86 2.93 -24.81
C ILE A 365 11.68 3.40 -23.63
N VAL A 366 12.83 4.01 -23.89
CA VAL A 366 13.75 4.49 -22.86
C VAL A 366 13.68 6.00 -22.78
N THR A 367 13.17 6.51 -21.69
CA THR A 367 13.07 7.95 -21.43
C THR A 367 13.10 8.23 -19.93
N ASP A 368 13.72 9.34 -19.54
CA ASP A 368 13.61 9.93 -18.20
C ASP A 368 12.71 11.16 -18.19
N ASP A 369 12.16 11.54 -19.36
CA ASP A 369 11.18 12.61 -19.49
C ASP A 369 9.79 12.13 -19.06
N ASP A 370 9.31 12.70 -17.95
CA ASP A 370 8.01 12.37 -17.38
C ASP A 370 6.81 12.81 -18.23
N GLU A 371 6.99 13.82 -19.09
CA GLU A 371 5.93 14.23 -20.02
C GLU A 371 5.76 13.18 -21.09
N ILE A 372 6.86 12.73 -21.68
CA ILE A 372 6.87 11.68 -22.70
C ILE A 372 6.32 10.36 -22.13
N LYS A 373 6.73 9.97 -20.90
CA LYS A 373 6.15 8.77 -20.23
C LYS A 373 4.64 8.87 -20.13
N THR A 374 4.14 10.03 -19.70
CA THR A 374 2.70 10.26 -19.53
C THR A 374 1.98 10.20 -20.88
N GLU A 375 2.52 10.86 -21.93
CA GLU A 375 1.93 10.83 -23.27
C GLU A 375 1.87 9.40 -23.84
N ILE A 376 2.94 8.62 -23.67
CA ILE A 376 2.96 7.22 -24.10
C ILE A 376 1.89 6.41 -23.36
N THR A 377 1.80 6.57 -22.03
CA THR A 377 0.81 5.88 -21.21
C THR A 377 -0.62 6.20 -21.64
N LEU A 378 -0.92 7.47 -21.84
CA LEU A 378 -2.24 7.93 -22.29
C LEU A 378 -2.56 7.41 -23.71
N ALA A 379 -1.64 7.56 -24.65
CA ALA A 379 -1.85 7.15 -26.04
C ALA A 379 -2.04 5.64 -26.19
N THR A 380 -1.31 4.84 -25.41
CA THR A 380 -1.41 3.37 -25.47
C THR A 380 -2.63 2.81 -24.76
N ASN A 381 -3.21 3.55 -23.80
CA ASN A 381 -4.42 3.14 -23.08
C ASN A 381 -5.73 3.74 -23.62
N SER A 382 -5.68 4.60 -24.65
CA SER A 382 -6.83 5.33 -25.20
C SER A 382 -7.88 4.47 -25.93
N GLN A 383 -7.79 3.16 -25.94
CA GLN A 383 -8.69 2.26 -26.69
C GLN A 383 -10.07 2.03 -26.06
N THR A 384 -10.41 2.69 -24.95
CA THR A 384 -11.77 2.70 -24.35
C THR A 384 -12.11 4.12 -23.90
N GLU A 385 -13.41 4.50 -24.03
CA GLU A 385 -13.98 5.82 -23.73
C GLU A 385 -13.80 6.35 -22.30
N VAL A 386 -12.57 6.45 -21.81
CA VAL A 386 -12.26 7.42 -20.75
C VAL A 386 -11.86 8.68 -21.48
N LYS A 387 -12.62 9.76 -21.31
CA LYS A 387 -12.37 11.02 -22.00
C LYS A 387 -10.93 11.47 -21.73
N THR A 388 -10.07 11.34 -22.73
CA THR A 388 -8.63 11.63 -22.73
C THR A 388 -8.32 12.99 -22.11
N GLU A 389 -9.16 14.00 -22.39
CA GLU A 389 -9.06 15.37 -21.85
C GLU A 389 -9.10 15.44 -20.31
N GLN A 390 -9.76 14.49 -19.64
CA GLN A 390 -9.87 14.48 -18.19
C GLN A 390 -8.65 13.85 -17.52
N LEU A 391 -8.07 12.84 -18.15
CA LEU A 391 -6.81 12.24 -17.69
C LEU A 391 -5.63 13.20 -17.89
N GLU A 392 -5.61 13.95 -18.99
CA GLU A 392 -4.60 14.97 -19.27
C GLU A 392 -4.67 16.14 -18.28
N ALA A 393 -5.88 16.66 -18.02
CA ALA A 393 -6.07 17.73 -17.04
C ALA A 393 -5.65 17.28 -15.63
N LEU A 394 -5.99 16.04 -15.23
CA LEU A 394 -5.60 15.46 -13.96
C LEU A 394 -4.08 15.32 -13.86
N SER A 395 -3.44 14.82 -14.91
CA SER A 395 -1.98 14.67 -14.96
C SER A 395 -1.26 16.02 -14.88
N SER A 396 -1.71 17.04 -15.63
CA SER A 396 -1.12 18.38 -15.60
C SER A 396 -1.29 19.05 -14.23
N PHE A 397 -2.48 18.97 -13.63
CA PHE A 397 -2.70 19.52 -12.28
C PHE A 397 -1.83 18.85 -11.23
N GLN A 398 -1.74 17.52 -11.25
CA GLN A 398 -0.95 16.78 -10.29
C GLN A 398 0.56 17.04 -10.41
N LYS A 399 1.08 17.22 -11.65
CA LYS A 399 2.47 17.64 -11.86
C LYS A 399 2.76 19.00 -11.22
N LYS A 400 1.86 19.96 -11.44
CA LYS A 400 1.99 21.30 -10.85
C LYS A 400 1.82 21.27 -9.32
N LEU A 401 0.95 20.40 -8.82
CA LEU A 401 0.80 20.18 -7.37
C LEU A 401 2.08 19.62 -6.75
N GLU A 402 2.72 18.64 -7.39
CA GLU A 402 4.03 18.11 -6.95
C GLU A 402 5.10 19.21 -6.93
N LEU A 403 5.17 20.04 -7.97
CA LEU A 403 6.07 21.20 -7.99
C LEU A 403 5.77 22.18 -6.86
N TYR A 404 4.48 22.40 -6.54
CA TYR A 404 4.08 23.25 -5.42
C TYR A 404 4.57 22.66 -4.07
N PHE A 405 4.37 21.37 -3.83
CA PHE A 405 4.90 20.70 -2.62
C PHE A 405 6.42 20.82 -2.54
N ASN A 406 7.12 20.63 -3.66
CA ASN A 406 8.58 20.73 -3.72
C ASN A 406 9.10 22.16 -3.50
N ALA A 407 8.32 23.18 -3.88
CA ALA A 407 8.66 24.59 -3.67
C ALA A 407 8.41 25.09 -2.25
N GLU A 408 7.53 24.40 -1.50
CA GLU A 408 7.27 24.73 -0.10
C GLU A 408 8.49 24.49 0.77
N LYS A 409 8.82 25.51 1.59
CA LYS A 409 9.98 25.49 2.50
C LYS A 409 9.57 25.24 3.95
N ALA A 410 8.31 24.88 4.18
CA ALA A 410 7.81 24.59 5.52
C ALA A 410 8.49 23.34 6.12
N GLU A 411 8.80 23.38 7.39
CA GLU A 411 9.21 22.21 8.16
C GLU A 411 8.06 21.78 9.10
N PRO A 412 7.64 20.52 9.08
CA PRO A 412 8.19 19.41 8.28
C PRO A 412 7.86 19.51 6.79
N ARG A 413 8.81 19.11 5.96
CA ARG A 413 8.62 19.07 4.51
C ARG A 413 7.71 17.90 4.14
N LEU A 414 6.71 18.12 3.27
CA LEU A 414 5.87 17.09 2.70
C LEU A 414 6.23 16.83 1.24
N TYR A 415 6.04 15.59 0.81
CA TYR A 415 6.35 15.12 -0.54
C TYR A 415 5.08 14.54 -1.17
N TYR A 416 4.66 15.08 -2.30
CA TYR A 416 3.48 14.59 -3.01
C TYR A 416 3.88 13.44 -3.94
N GLU A 417 3.43 12.23 -3.62
CA GLU A 417 3.73 11.02 -4.38
C GLU A 417 2.69 10.81 -5.48
N ARG A 418 3.09 11.10 -6.72
CA ARG A 418 2.25 10.83 -7.89
C ARG A 418 2.35 9.39 -8.38
N ARG A 419 3.47 8.74 -8.15
CA ARG A 419 3.74 7.36 -8.54
C ARG A 419 4.06 6.55 -7.31
N SER A 420 3.53 5.34 -7.25
CA SER A 420 3.83 4.44 -6.14
C SER A 420 5.35 4.30 -5.94
N GLN A 421 5.75 4.36 -4.68
CA GLN A 421 7.15 4.21 -4.26
C GLN A 421 8.15 5.23 -4.84
N GLN A 422 7.68 6.36 -5.36
CA GLN A 422 8.50 7.41 -6.00
C GLN A 422 9.66 7.89 -5.11
N TYR A 423 9.47 7.92 -3.81
CA TYR A 423 10.44 8.43 -2.83
C TYR A 423 11.16 7.34 -2.04
N ASN A 424 10.86 6.07 -2.24
CA ASN A 424 11.41 4.96 -1.44
C ASN A 424 12.94 4.82 -1.52
N SER A 425 13.53 5.19 -2.67
CA SER A 425 14.98 5.13 -2.91
C SER A 425 15.73 6.38 -2.47
N LEU A 426 15.03 7.46 -2.07
CA LEU A 426 15.67 8.72 -1.70
C LEU A 426 16.03 8.72 -0.21
N PRO A 427 17.30 8.99 0.15
CA PRO A 427 17.71 9.04 1.55
C PRO A 427 17.12 10.27 2.25
N GLY A 428 16.83 10.13 3.55
CA GLY A 428 16.40 11.25 4.40
C GLY A 428 14.94 11.64 4.31
N ILE A 429 14.14 11.01 3.45
CA ILE A 429 12.69 11.22 3.39
C ILE A 429 12.03 10.22 4.34
N LYS A 430 11.23 10.73 5.27
CA LYS A 430 10.42 9.90 6.16
C LYS A 430 9.14 9.47 5.44
N ARG A 431 8.72 8.23 5.64
CA ARG A 431 7.54 7.68 4.99
C ARG A 431 6.25 8.47 5.31
N ASN A 432 6.09 8.90 6.55
CA ASN A 432 4.95 9.70 6.99
C ASN A 432 4.88 11.10 6.36
N GLN A 433 5.98 11.60 5.77
CA GLN A 433 6.01 12.87 5.03
C GLN A 433 5.56 12.71 3.57
N ILE A 434 5.34 11.46 3.12
CA ILE A 434 4.92 11.17 1.75
C ILE A 434 3.39 11.17 1.70
N ILE A 435 2.83 12.03 0.88
CA ILE A 435 1.39 12.16 0.66
C ILE A 435 1.04 11.50 -0.67
N SER A 436 0.45 10.33 -0.61
CA SER A 436 -0.04 9.62 -1.80
C SER A 436 -1.30 10.25 -2.38
N ILE A 437 -1.61 9.98 -3.65
CA ILE A 437 -2.84 10.45 -4.31
C ILE A 437 -4.10 10.10 -3.51
N PRO A 438 -4.29 8.85 -3.03
CA PRO A 438 -5.44 8.51 -2.19
C PRO A 438 -5.56 9.35 -0.92
N ILE A 439 -4.47 9.55 -0.19
CA ILE A 439 -4.45 10.39 1.03
C ILE A 439 -4.82 11.84 0.67
N GLN A 440 -4.23 12.38 -0.40
CA GLN A 440 -4.53 13.74 -0.88
C GLN A 440 -6.01 13.92 -1.19
N ILE A 441 -6.61 12.98 -1.93
CA ILE A 441 -8.02 13.02 -2.29
C ILE A 441 -8.90 12.98 -1.04
N LYS A 442 -8.63 12.04 -0.13
CA LYS A 442 -9.39 11.87 1.12
C LYS A 442 -9.30 13.11 2.03
N ALA A 443 -8.10 13.66 2.21
CA ALA A 443 -7.89 14.87 3.02
C ALA A 443 -8.58 16.11 2.40
N PHE A 444 -8.45 16.30 1.09
CA PHE A 444 -9.07 17.42 0.37
C PHE A 444 -10.59 17.31 0.37
N ALA A 445 -11.14 16.13 0.06
CA ALA A 445 -12.60 15.92 0.06
C ALA A 445 -13.20 16.16 1.44
N SER A 446 -12.53 15.73 2.50
CA SER A 446 -12.98 15.96 3.87
C SER A 446 -12.96 17.45 4.22
N MET A 447 -11.88 18.14 3.93
CA MET A 447 -11.66 19.53 4.34
C MET A 447 -12.46 20.53 3.51
N PHE A 448 -12.41 20.43 2.18
CA PHE A 448 -12.92 21.45 1.27
C PHE A 448 -14.21 21.05 0.54
N LEU A 449 -14.50 19.75 0.41
CA LEU A 449 -15.79 19.28 -0.11
C LEU A 449 -16.75 18.84 0.99
N GLN A 450 -16.34 18.98 2.25
CA GLN A 450 -17.15 18.67 3.45
C GLN A 450 -17.74 17.25 3.43
N SER A 451 -16.97 16.29 2.90
CA SER A 451 -17.47 14.94 2.67
C SER A 451 -16.58 13.85 3.33
N PRO A 452 -16.32 13.96 4.66
CA PRO A 452 -15.53 12.96 5.36
C PRO A 452 -16.22 11.59 5.45
N HIS A 453 -17.52 11.52 5.26
CA HIS A 453 -18.30 10.28 5.23
C HIS A 453 -18.02 9.42 3.98
N LEU A 454 -17.48 10.01 2.91
CA LEU A 454 -17.18 9.30 1.67
C LEU A 454 -15.75 8.76 1.61
N VAL A 455 -14.88 9.16 2.53
CA VAL A 455 -13.44 8.83 2.46
C VAL A 455 -13.08 7.45 2.98
N SER A 456 -14.02 6.72 3.56
CA SER A 456 -13.85 5.30 3.88
C SER A 456 -13.88 4.43 2.62
N GLY A 457 -14.54 4.90 1.56
CA GLY A 457 -14.63 4.19 0.30
C GLY A 457 -13.35 4.23 -0.56
N TYR A 458 -13.39 3.50 -1.68
CA TYR A 458 -12.34 3.50 -2.67
C TYR A 458 -12.16 4.90 -3.29
N TYR A 459 -10.94 5.41 -3.32
CA TYR A 459 -10.67 6.79 -3.78
C TYR A 459 -11.09 7.06 -5.23
N GLY A 460 -11.12 6.03 -6.08
CA GLY A 460 -11.61 6.15 -7.47
C GLY A 460 -13.10 6.51 -7.53
N THR A 461 -13.91 5.96 -6.63
CA THR A 461 -15.33 6.32 -6.48
C THR A 461 -15.48 7.77 -6.03
N ILE A 462 -14.60 8.23 -5.11
CA ILE A 462 -14.59 9.63 -4.66
C ILE A 462 -14.30 10.56 -5.85
N VAL A 463 -13.29 10.25 -6.67
CA VAL A 463 -12.94 11.04 -7.87
C VAL A 463 -14.11 11.09 -8.85
N ASN A 464 -14.76 9.96 -9.12
CA ASN A 464 -15.90 9.88 -10.01
C ASN A 464 -17.10 10.69 -9.49
N ARG A 465 -17.40 10.59 -8.18
CA ARG A 465 -18.50 11.33 -7.53
C ARG A 465 -18.28 12.85 -7.53
N PHE A 466 -17.03 13.29 -7.37
CA PHE A 466 -16.63 14.69 -7.38
C PHE A 466 -15.97 15.12 -8.69
N LYS A 467 -16.34 14.48 -9.80
CA LYS A 467 -15.83 14.82 -11.13
C LYS A 467 -15.93 16.32 -11.41
N GLY A 468 -14.80 16.95 -11.77
CA GLY A 468 -14.71 18.40 -11.99
C GLY A 468 -14.66 19.26 -10.71
N LYS A 469 -14.74 18.65 -9.51
CA LYS A 469 -14.61 19.34 -8.21
C LYS A 469 -13.31 18.98 -7.48
N ILE A 470 -12.54 18.04 -8.01
CA ILE A 470 -11.20 17.68 -7.52
C ILE A 470 -10.23 17.86 -8.68
N PHE A 471 -9.06 18.40 -8.39
CA PHE A 471 -7.98 18.66 -9.36
C PHE A 471 -8.40 19.51 -10.57
N ALA A 472 -9.39 20.39 -10.39
CA ALA A 472 -9.83 21.27 -11.48
C ALA A 472 -8.75 22.33 -11.79
N SER A 473 -8.59 22.64 -13.08
CA SER A 473 -7.51 23.52 -13.56
C SER A 473 -7.51 24.93 -12.96
N GLU A 474 -8.69 25.42 -12.54
CA GLU A 474 -8.89 26.72 -11.90
C GLU A 474 -8.58 26.73 -10.40
N HIS A 475 -8.39 25.56 -9.77
CA HIS A 475 -8.10 25.48 -8.33
C HIS A 475 -6.69 25.99 -8.00
N LYS A 476 -6.58 26.61 -6.82
CA LYS A 476 -5.28 26.89 -6.21
C LYS A 476 -4.68 25.59 -5.63
N TYR A 477 -3.35 25.54 -5.51
CA TYR A 477 -2.64 24.37 -4.93
C TYR A 477 -2.60 24.40 -3.41
N SER A 478 -2.69 25.59 -2.81
CA SER A 478 -2.64 25.77 -1.35
C SER A 478 -3.73 25.00 -0.58
N PRO A 479 -5.00 24.85 -1.03
CA PRO A 479 -5.97 24.00 -0.37
C PRO A 479 -5.56 22.53 -0.31
N TYR A 480 -4.93 22.02 -1.37
CA TYR A 480 -4.42 20.65 -1.41
C TYR A 480 -3.27 20.45 -0.44
N TYR A 481 -2.31 21.38 -0.43
CA TYR A 481 -1.19 21.32 0.50
C TYR A 481 -1.64 21.41 1.96
N VAL A 482 -2.51 22.34 2.28
CA VAL A 482 -2.98 22.57 3.65
C VAL A 482 -3.82 21.40 4.17
N SER A 483 -4.63 20.76 3.33
CA SER A 483 -5.38 19.57 3.73
C SER A 483 -4.43 18.40 4.06
N SER A 484 -3.37 18.22 3.27
CA SER A 484 -2.33 17.23 3.52
C SER A 484 -1.51 17.55 4.78
N LEU A 485 -1.16 18.82 4.99
CA LEU A 485 -0.43 19.24 6.19
C LEU A 485 -1.28 19.04 7.46
N CYS A 486 -2.58 19.34 7.39
CA CYS A 486 -3.49 19.08 8.50
C CYS A 486 -3.59 17.59 8.84
N TYR A 487 -3.75 16.75 7.84
CA TYR A 487 -3.73 15.29 7.99
C TYR A 487 -2.41 14.81 8.61
N TYR A 488 -1.27 15.23 8.05
CA TYR A 488 0.06 14.85 8.52
C TYR A 488 0.28 15.23 9.99
N LYS A 489 -0.01 16.47 10.38
CA LYS A 489 0.18 16.95 11.75
C LYS A 489 -0.71 16.23 12.74
N MET A 490 -1.95 15.92 12.34
CA MET A 490 -2.89 15.15 13.16
C MET A 490 -2.40 13.70 13.36
N GLU A 491 -1.95 13.03 12.30
CA GLU A 491 -1.37 11.69 12.39
C GLU A 491 -0.10 11.66 13.25
N GLN A 492 0.74 12.69 13.14
CA GLN A 492 1.94 12.84 13.98
C GLN A 492 1.55 12.89 15.47
N MET A 493 0.53 13.69 15.81
CA MET A 493 0.09 13.85 17.21
C MET A 493 -0.65 12.60 17.74
N PHE A 494 -1.32 11.83 16.89
CA PHE A 494 -1.84 10.52 17.28
C PHE A 494 -0.71 9.52 17.58
N ARG A 495 0.35 9.51 16.78
CA ARG A 495 1.52 8.63 16.98
C ARG A 495 2.33 9.00 18.21
N SER A 496 2.49 10.29 18.50
CA SER A 496 3.19 10.75 19.72
C SER A 496 2.37 10.57 21.00
N GLY A 497 1.08 10.21 20.89
CA GLY A 497 0.17 10.11 22.05
C GLY A 497 -0.33 11.47 22.58
N GLU A 498 -0.04 12.57 21.89
CA GLU A 498 -0.56 13.90 22.23
C GLU A 498 -2.07 14.02 22.01
N LEU A 499 -2.62 13.21 21.09
CA LEU A 499 -4.06 13.06 20.88
C LEU A 499 -4.50 11.64 21.27
N PRO A 500 -5.73 11.48 21.85
CA PRO A 500 -6.23 10.17 22.24
C PRO A 500 -6.44 9.26 21.04
N GLY A 501 -5.75 8.11 20.99
CA GLY A 501 -5.71 7.18 19.86
C GLY A 501 -7.09 6.63 19.44
N GLU A 502 -8.05 6.58 20.36
CA GLU A 502 -9.44 6.15 20.09
C GLU A 502 -10.12 6.99 19.00
N TYR A 503 -9.74 8.27 18.82
CA TYR A 503 -10.29 9.16 17.78
C TYR A 503 -9.55 9.07 16.43
N LYS A 504 -8.49 8.28 16.31
CA LYS A 504 -7.72 8.12 15.06
C LYS A 504 -8.61 7.64 13.91
N LYS A 505 -9.62 6.78 14.19
CA LYS A 505 -10.58 6.31 13.18
C LYS A 505 -11.42 7.45 12.59
N ALA A 506 -11.67 8.52 13.34
CA ALA A 506 -12.43 9.69 12.91
C ALA A 506 -11.56 10.85 12.39
N ARG A 507 -10.28 10.60 12.04
CA ARG A 507 -9.32 11.64 11.63
C ARG A 507 -9.80 12.54 10.49
N PHE A 508 -10.53 12.01 9.53
CA PHE A 508 -11.05 12.81 8.42
C PHE A 508 -12.22 13.71 8.82
N GLN A 509 -13.06 13.28 9.76
CA GLN A 509 -14.08 14.10 10.41
C GLN A 509 -13.42 15.22 11.23
N LEU A 510 -12.33 14.91 11.93
CA LEU A 510 -11.54 15.89 12.68
C LEU A 510 -10.85 16.89 11.75
N VAL A 511 -10.39 16.49 10.57
CA VAL A 511 -9.86 17.38 9.53
C VAL A 511 -10.92 18.39 9.08
N LEU A 512 -12.18 17.96 8.87
CA LEU A 512 -13.30 18.84 8.54
C LEU A 512 -13.56 19.84 9.67
N ILE A 513 -13.69 19.38 10.91
CA ILE A 513 -13.94 20.24 12.07
C ILE A 513 -12.81 21.27 12.22
N SER A 514 -11.55 20.81 12.11
CA SER A 514 -10.35 21.67 12.21
C SER A 514 -10.37 22.80 11.19
N ARG A 515 -10.83 22.54 9.95
CA ARG A 515 -11.01 23.57 8.94
C ARG A 515 -12.04 24.61 9.36
N ILE A 516 -13.23 24.17 9.83
CA ILE A 516 -14.32 25.08 10.20
C ILE A 516 -13.90 26.01 11.35
N ILE A 517 -13.28 25.46 12.39
CA ILE A 517 -12.87 26.26 13.55
C ILE A 517 -11.57 27.04 13.36
N GLY A 518 -10.72 26.63 12.41
CA GLY A 518 -9.42 27.27 12.15
C GLY A 518 -9.41 28.25 10.98
N MET A 519 -10.26 28.05 9.97
CA MET A 519 -10.35 28.94 8.81
C MET A 519 -11.66 29.75 8.75
N GLY A 520 -12.60 29.47 9.66
CA GLY A 520 -13.92 30.11 9.70
C GLY A 520 -15.01 29.34 8.97
N VAL A 521 -16.25 29.81 9.14
CA VAL A 521 -17.47 29.12 8.69
C VAL A 521 -17.63 29.14 7.17
N SER A 522 -17.32 30.27 6.52
CA SER A 522 -17.49 30.43 5.08
C SER A 522 -16.41 29.68 4.31
N LEU A 523 -16.84 28.97 3.26
CA LEU A 523 -15.92 28.34 2.31
C LEU A 523 -15.87 29.21 1.04
N GLU A 524 -14.69 29.78 0.81
CA GLU A 524 -14.42 30.57 -0.39
C GLU A 524 -14.24 29.65 -1.62
N GLN A 525 -14.42 30.20 -2.83
CA GLN A 525 -14.20 29.43 -4.05
C GLN A 525 -12.77 28.90 -4.14
N LEU A 526 -12.59 27.64 -4.58
CA LEU A 526 -11.31 26.91 -4.60
C LEU A 526 -10.21 27.55 -5.48
N GLY A 527 -10.62 28.39 -6.47
CA GLY A 527 -9.69 29.16 -7.30
C GLY A 527 -9.41 30.57 -6.79
N SER A 528 -10.03 31.03 -5.68
CA SER A 528 -9.94 32.42 -5.25
C SER A 528 -8.64 32.75 -4.51
N ASN A 529 -8.14 33.99 -4.72
CA ASN A 529 -7.00 34.51 -3.95
C ASN A 529 -7.34 34.71 -2.47
N LYS A 530 -8.62 34.80 -2.12
CA LYS A 530 -9.06 34.94 -0.72
C LYS A 530 -8.87 33.62 0.03
N LEU A 531 -9.23 32.49 -0.62
CA LEU A 531 -8.96 31.17 -0.06
C LEU A 531 -7.45 30.91 0.04
N ASP A 532 -6.69 31.29 -0.98
CA ASP A 532 -5.22 31.12 -0.98
C ASP A 532 -4.57 31.80 0.24
N LYS A 533 -4.97 33.03 0.55
CA LYS A 533 -4.53 33.75 1.76
C LYS A 533 -5.00 33.08 3.06
N ALA A 534 -6.24 32.58 3.10
CA ALA A 534 -6.76 31.86 4.26
C ALA A 534 -6.00 30.54 4.51
N CYS A 535 -5.65 29.84 3.45
CA CYS A 535 -4.81 28.64 3.52
C CYS A 535 -3.41 28.96 4.06
N GLU A 536 -2.81 30.08 3.65
CA GLU A 536 -1.49 30.49 4.15
C GLU A 536 -1.52 30.80 5.66
N ILE A 537 -2.55 31.49 6.15
CA ILE A 537 -2.74 31.76 7.60
C ILE A 537 -2.94 30.44 8.35
N PHE A 538 -3.78 29.55 7.83
CA PHE A 538 -4.03 28.26 8.47
C PHE A 538 -2.80 27.36 8.47
N LYS A 539 -1.98 27.40 7.40
CA LYS A 539 -0.68 26.74 7.34
C LYS A 539 0.21 27.14 8.53
N GLN A 540 0.30 28.44 8.84
CA GLN A 540 1.09 28.91 9.98
C GLN A 540 0.54 28.41 11.32
N THR A 541 -0.77 28.25 11.44
CA THR A 541 -1.39 27.61 12.64
C THR A 541 -1.00 26.14 12.77
N LEU A 542 -0.99 25.39 11.66
CA LEU A 542 -0.63 23.98 11.65
C LEU A 542 0.86 23.74 11.89
N LEU A 543 1.73 24.67 11.51
CA LEU A 543 3.18 24.58 11.72
C LEU A 543 3.60 24.91 13.16
N ASP A 544 2.76 25.62 13.91
CA ASP A 544 2.95 25.86 15.35
C ASP A 544 2.33 24.69 16.14
N ASP A 545 3.17 23.82 16.71
CA ASP A 545 2.73 22.60 17.40
C ASP A 545 1.74 22.87 18.54
N LYS A 546 1.90 23.97 19.28
CA LYS A 546 0.98 24.34 20.37
C LYS A 546 -0.39 24.74 19.84
N LYS A 547 -0.42 25.50 18.74
CA LYS A 547 -1.68 25.91 18.10
C LYS A 547 -2.35 24.73 17.43
N ALA A 548 -1.59 23.87 16.74
CA ALA A 548 -2.09 22.65 16.12
C ALA A 548 -2.68 21.70 17.17
N ASN A 549 -2.00 21.46 18.28
CA ASN A 549 -2.52 20.63 19.37
C ASN A 549 -3.81 21.22 19.98
N LYS A 550 -3.84 22.54 20.25
CA LYS A 550 -5.04 23.24 20.71
C LYS A 550 -6.21 23.08 19.72
N LEU A 551 -5.93 23.21 18.41
CA LEU A 551 -6.91 23.06 17.34
C LEU A 551 -7.50 21.63 17.30
N PHE A 552 -6.64 20.61 17.27
CA PHE A 552 -7.07 19.22 17.16
C PHE A 552 -7.74 18.70 18.43
N SER A 553 -7.24 19.07 19.61
CA SER A 553 -7.91 18.77 20.88
C SER A 553 -9.32 19.37 20.92
N LYS A 554 -9.49 20.60 20.44
CA LYS A 554 -10.80 21.22 20.34
C LYS A 554 -11.69 20.55 19.29
N ALA A 555 -11.13 20.12 18.16
CA ALA A 555 -11.88 19.34 17.16
C ALA A 555 -12.43 18.03 17.76
N ILE A 556 -11.62 17.33 18.59
CA ILE A 556 -12.06 16.14 19.32
C ILE A 556 -13.19 16.49 20.32
N ASP A 557 -13.08 17.59 21.07
CA ASP A 557 -14.15 18.01 21.98
C ASP A 557 -15.45 18.28 21.24
N ILE A 558 -15.38 18.95 20.07
CA ILE A 558 -16.56 19.22 19.24
C ILE A 558 -17.14 17.90 18.70
N PHE A 559 -16.29 16.98 18.29
CA PHE A 559 -16.73 15.65 17.87
C PHE A 559 -17.50 14.94 19.00
N LYS A 560 -17.00 14.97 20.26
CA LYS A 560 -17.66 14.38 21.42
C LYS A 560 -19.04 14.98 21.68
N ILE A 561 -19.17 16.29 21.66
CA ILE A 561 -20.42 16.98 21.97
C ILE A 561 -21.45 16.97 20.83
N SER A 562 -21.02 16.63 19.60
CA SER A 562 -21.91 16.54 18.44
C SER A 562 -22.94 15.41 18.53
N GLY A 563 -22.75 14.45 19.44
CA GLY A 563 -23.59 13.27 19.61
C GLY A 563 -23.35 12.16 18.58
N VAL A 564 -22.31 12.30 17.76
CA VAL A 564 -21.89 11.27 16.79
C VAL A 564 -21.18 10.13 17.51
N ASP A 565 -21.70 8.91 17.35
CA ASP A 565 -21.20 7.69 17.98
C ASP A 565 -20.28 6.92 17.05
N GLN A 566 -18.96 7.02 17.29
CA GLN A 566 -17.95 6.31 16.48
C GLN A 566 -17.97 4.77 16.65
N SER A 567 -18.61 4.23 17.71
CA SER A 567 -18.68 2.78 17.95
C SER A 567 -19.60 2.05 16.95
N LYS A 568 -20.55 2.78 16.35
CA LYS A 568 -21.57 2.22 15.45
C LYS A 568 -21.26 2.33 13.96
N SER A 569 -20.05 2.75 13.57
CA SER A 569 -19.69 3.08 12.19
C SER A 569 -20.59 4.14 11.52
N ARG A 570 -21.56 4.70 12.25
CA ARG A 570 -22.50 5.70 11.72
C ARG A 570 -21.86 7.06 11.47
N TYR A 571 -20.71 7.37 12.13
CA TYR A 571 -19.96 8.61 11.90
C TYR A 571 -19.51 8.80 10.43
N LYS A 572 -19.75 7.79 9.60
CA LYS A 572 -19.51 7.79 8.16
C LYS A 572 -20.76 8.15 7.34
N SER A 573 -21.87 8.54 7.95
CA SER A 573 -23.07 8.97 7.23
C SER A 573 -23.08 10.48 6.94
N GLU A 574 -23.79 10.89 5.89
CA GLU A 574 -24.00 12.29 5.55
C GLU A 574 -24.71 13.06 6.68
N THR A 575 -25.73 12.46 7.28
CA THR A 575 -26.48 13.04 8.41
C THR A 575 -25.58 13.38 9.58
N GLU A 576 -24.65 12.48 9.92
CA GLU A 576 -23.71 12.72 11.02
C GLU A 576 -22.63 13.73 10.66
N THR A 577 -22.24 13.79 9.37
CA THR A 577 -21.38 14.88 8.87
C THR A 577 -22.06 16.24 9.04
N GLU A 578 -23.36 16.35 8.77
CA GLU A 578 -24.13 17.58 9.00
C GLU A 578 -24.19 17.96 10.49
N MET A 579 -24.33 16.98 11.39
CA MET A 579 -24.26 17.21 12.85
C MET A 579 -22.90 17.76 13.27
N LEU A 580 -21.80 17.20 12.75
CA LEU A 580 -20.46 17.69 13.01
C LEU A 580 -20.25 19.11 12.49
N ILE A 581 -20.71 19.39 11.28
CA ILE A 581 -20.64 20.73 10.67
C ILE A 581 -21.40 21.74 11.53
N LYS A 582 -22.63 21.41 11.95
CA LYS A 582 -23.45 22.27 12.80
C LYS A 582 -22.76 22.58 14.13
N ALA A 583 -22.25 21.57 14.81
CA ALA A 583 -21.53 21.75 16.08
C ALA A 583 -20.26 22.60 15.92
N ALA A 584 -19.50 22.38 14.82
CA ALA A 584 -18.30 23.15 14.53
C ALA A 584 -18.61 24.62 14.20
N ILE A 585 -19.69 24.89 13.44
CA ILE A 585 -20.15 26.24 13.10
C ILE A 585 -20.62 26.98 14.35
N GLU A 586 -21.39 26.34 15.20
CA GLU A 586 -21.86 26.93 16.47
C GLU A 586 -20.68 27.34 17.35
N PHE A 587 -19.69 26.44 17.49
CA PHE A 587 -18.46 26.78 18.23
C PHE A 587 -17.71 27.95 17.60
N ALA A 588 -17.46 27.93 16.28
CA ALA A 588 -16.71 28.96 15.57
C ALA A 588 -17.39 30.34 15.65
N SER A 589 -18.73 30.37 15.56
CA SER A 589 -19.52 31.61 15.68
C SER A 589 -19.44 32.22 17.06
N ASN A 590 -19.39 31.39 18.10
CA ASN A 590 -19.32 31.83 19.50
C ASN A 590 -17.87 32.19 19.92
N ASN A 591 -16.85 31.78 19.13
CA ASN A 591 -15.42 31.95 19.45
C ASN A 591 -14.62 32.49 18.26
N PRO A 592 -14.90 33.67 17.73
CA PRO A 592 -14.28 34.19 16.50
C PRO A 592 -12.77 34.44 16.60
N LYS A 593 -12.18 34.41 17.79
CA LYS A 593 -10.75 34.59 18.09
C LYS A 593 -10.13 33.36 18.75
N PHE A 594 -10.61 32.16 18.39
CA PHE A 594 -10.18 30.92 19.04
C PHE A 594 -8.68 30.61 18.85
N LEU A 595 -8.12 30.89 17.66
CA LEU A 595 -6.71 30.63 17.28
C LEU A 595 -5.89 31.93 17.19
#